data_04fc1f897892081d02109c836b5b81cb
#
_entry.id   04fc1f897892081d02109c836b5b81cb
#
_cell.length_a   1.000
_cell.length_b   1.000
_cell.length_c   1.000
_cell.angle_alpha   90.00
_cell.angle_beta   90.00
_cell.angle_gamma   90.00
#
_symmetry.space_group_name_H-M   'P 1'
#
loop_
_entity.id
_entity.type
_entity.pdbx_description
1 polymer ?
#
loop_
_entity_poly.entity_id
_entity_poly.type
_entity_poly.pdbx_seq_one_letter_code
_entity_poly.pdbx_strand_id
1 'polypeptide(L)'
;MKVFNLKDFPFAEFGENPTRLIRLLVSPQTTGEQRCSIVIGSVPPGGISEGHVHQESDEYIYFDIGGRFVINKKVFEVKEKSLAFAPKGTIHECINITKDKVLTLVCFFLPAFEPYGKYPELIERTNEFIKKKEEK
;
A
#
# COMPACT_ATOMS: atom_id res chain seq x y z
N MET A 1 2.53 21.83 -1.17
CA MET A 1 1.27 21.27 -1.71
C MET A 1 0.42 20.70 -0.59
N LYS A 2 -0.88 20.88 -0.64
CA LYS A 2 -1.78 20.50 0.47
C LYS A 2 -2.84 19.47 0.10
N VAL A 3 -3.11 19.30 -1.17
CA VAL A 3 -4.09 18.33 -1.64
C VAL A 3 -3.53 17.59 -2.86
N PHE A 4 -3.55 16.27 -2.82
CA PHE A 4 -3.11 15.44 -3.93
C PHE A 4 -4.27 14.58 -4.41
N ASN A 5 -4.40 14.45 -5.72
CA ASN A 5 -5.24 13.42 -6.30
C ASN A 5 -4.40 12.14 -6.35
N LEU A 6 -4.87 11.07 -5.72
CA LEU A 6 -4.10 9.82 -5.62
C LEU A 6 -3.81 9.21 -6.99
N LYS A 7 -4.69 9.41 -7.96
CA LYS A 7 -4.49 8.90 -9.32
C LYS A 7 -3.33 9.55 -10.06
N ASP A 8 -2.92 10.74 -9.62
CA ASP A 8 -1.81 11.45 -10.25
C ASP A 8 -0.44 10.98 -9.77
N PHE A 9 -0.37 10.29 -8.65
CA PHE A 9 0.89 9.75 -8.14
C PHE A 9 1.43 8.67 -9.07
N PRO A 10 2.74 8.62 -9.28
CA PRO A 10 3.34 7.50 -10.00
C PRO A 10 3.15 6.19 -9.23
N PHE A 11 3.16 5.10 -9.96
CA PHE A 11 3.01 3.77 -9.36
C PHE A 11 4.10 2.83 -9.84
N ALA A 12 4.32 1.76 -9.08
CA ALA A 12 5.14 0.63 -9.49
C ALA A 12 4.29 -0.64 -9.45
N GLU A 13 4.60 -1.59 -10.30
CA GLU A 13 3.92 -2.87 -10.34
C GLU A 13 4.65 -3.86 -9.45
N PHE A 14 3.91 -4.48 -8.53
CA PHE A 14 4.45 -5.48 -7.60
C PHE A 14 3.69 -6.79 -7.81
N GLY A 15 4.39 -7.90 -7.63
CA GLY A 15 3.82 -9.23 -7.75
C GLY A 15 3.74 -9.71 -9.19
N GLU A 16 3.18 -10.92 -9.35
CA GLU A 16 3.01 -11.56 -10.65
C GLU A 16 1.59 -12.08 -10.80
N ASN A 17 1.04 -12.02 -11.99
CA ASN A 17 -0.21 -12.62 -12.46
C ASN A 17 -1.36 -12.75 -11.45
N PRO A 18 -2.10 -11.73 -11.15
CA PRO A 18 -1.97 -10.37 -11.64
C PRO A 18 -1.07 -9.53 -10.73
N THR A 19 -0.44 -8.51 -11.31
CA THR A 19 0.34 -7.55 -10.54
C THR A 19 -0.60 -6.59 -9.82
N ARG A 20 -0.12 -6.05 -8.70
CA ARG A 20 -0.80 -4.94 -8.03
C ARG A 20 -0.03 -3.65 -8.27
N LEU A 21 -0.73 -2.53 -8.24
CA LEU A 21 -0.13 -1.21 -8.40
C LEU A 21 0.07 -0.59 -7.04
N ILE A 22 1.29 -0.13 -6.76
CA ILE A 22 1.65 0.50 -5.49
C ILE A 22 2.04 1.95 -5.73
N ARG A 23 1.43 2.85 -4.95
CA ARG A 23 1.79 4.26 -4.89
C ARG A 23 2.28 4.58 -3.49
N LEU A 24 3.37 5.30 -3.38
CA LEU A 24 3.94 5.72 -2.10
C LEU A 24 3.56 7.18 -1.86
N LEU A 25 2.70 7.42 -0.89
CA LEU A 25 2.16 8.76 -0.64
C LEU A 25 3.00 9.54 0.35
N VAL A 26 3.40 8.90 1.43
CA VAL A 26 4.10 9.53 2.55
C VAL A 26 5.21 8.61 3.01
N SER A 27 6.41 9.17 3.18
CA SER A 27 7.54 8.43 3.73
C SER A 27 8.66 9.39 4.10
N PRO A 28 9.64 8.95 4.89
CA PRO A 28 10.81 9.78 5.18
C PRO A 28 11.54 10.23 3.92
N GLN A 29 11.57 9.38 2.88
CA GLN A 29 12.33 9.62 1.66
C GLN A 29 11.60 10.53 0.66
N THR A 30 10.29 10.72 0.81
CA THR A 30 9.50 11.53 -0.11
C THR A 30 9.01 12.83 0.51
N THR A 31 8.14 12.75 1.48
CA THR A 31 7.56 13.92 2.14
C THR A 31 8.38 14.40 3.34
N GLY A 32 9.35 13.62 3.78
CA GLY A 32 10.13 13.92 4.99
C GLY A 32 9.45 13.51 6.29
N GLU A 33 8.32 12.81 6.22
CA GLU A 33 7.61 12.34 7.40
C GLU A 33 8.37 11.16 8.02
N GLN A 34 8.95 11.38 9.19
CA GLN A 34 9.81 10.37 9.83
C GLN A 34 9.03 9.29 10.59
N ARG A 35 7.76 9.54 10.91
CA ARG A 35 6.98 8.68 11.81
C ARG A 35 6.32 7.50 11.14
N CYS A 36 6.04 7.59 9.84
CA CYS A 36 5.25 6.57 9.17
C CYS A 36 5.50 6.52 7.66
N SER A 37 5.02 5.45 7.05
CA SER A 37 4.89 5.37 5.59
C SER A 37 3.42 5.11 5.26
N ILE A 38 2.91 5.76 4.21
CA ILE A 38 1.55 5.55 3.72
C ILE A 38 1.61 5.15 2.26
N VAL A 39 0.99 4.02 1.95
CA VAL A 39 1.02 3.40 0.64
C VAL A 39 -0.41 3.14 0.17
N ILE A 40 -0.67 3.33 -1.11
CA ILE A 40 -1.92 2.90 -1.73
C ILE A 40 -1.62 1.69 -2.61
N GLY A 41 -2.32 0.58 -2.34
CA GLY A 41 -2.26 -0.61 -3.18
C GLY A 41 -3.54 -0.74 -3.99
N SER A 42 -3.43 -0.95 -5.29
CA SER A 42 -4.57 -1.25 -6.16
C SER A 42 -4.45 -2.70 -6.59
N VAL A 43 -5.36 -3.54 -6.11
CA VAL A 43 -5.35 -4.99 -6.36
C VAL A 43 -6.41 -5.32 -7.39
N PRO A 44 -6.03 -5.89 -8.54
CA PRO A 44 -7.00 -6.20 -9.60
C PRO A 44 -7.96 -7.31 -9.18
N PRO A 45 -9.09 -7.47 -9.89
CA PRO A 45 -10.05 -8.53 -9.58
C PRO A 45 -9.36 -9.90 -9.48
N GLY A 46 -9.68 -10.63 -8.41
CA GLY A 46 -9.09 -11.94 -8.14
C GLY A 46 -7.63 -11.91 -7.70
N GLY A 47 -7.04 -10.74 -7.58
CA GLY A 47 -5.64 -10.60 -7.22
C GLY A 47 -5.37 -10.71 -5.73
N ILE A 48 -4.09 -10.85 -5.41
CA ILE A 48 -3.60 -10.98 -4.04
C ILE A 48 -2.50 -9.96 -3.82
N SER A 49 -2.62 -9.18 -2.74
CA SER A 49 -1.54 -8.35 -2.26
C SER A 49 -0.80 -9.15 -1.19
N GLU A 50 0.35 -9.72 -1.56
CA GLU A 50 1.20 -10.43 -0.61
C GLU A 50 1.98 -9.41 0.19
N GLY A 51 1.90 -9.52 1.51
CA GLY A 51 2.69 -8.68 2.38
C GLY A 51 4.08 -9.27 2.57
N HIS A 52 5.07 -8.39 2.64
CA HIS A 52 6.35 -8.78 3.19
C HIS A 52 6.25 -8.77 4.70
N VAL A 53 7.07 -9.59 5.35
CA VAL A 53 7.20 -9.52 6.80
C VAL A 53 7.96 -8.24 7.12
N HIS A 54 7.29 -7.25 7.70
CA HIS A 54 7.93 -6.04 8.21
C HIS A 54 8.33 -6.29 9.65
N GLN A 55 9.63 -6.45 9.90
CA GLN A 55 10.11 -6.79 11.24
C GLN A 55 9.94 -5.66 12.23
N GLU A 56 9.96 -4.42 11.74
CA GLU A 56 9.97 -3.24 12.60
C GLU A 56 8.68 -2.41 12.53
N SER A 57 7.78 -2.70 11.61
CA SER A 57 6.59 -1.88 11.38
C SER A 57 5.31 -2.65 11.61
N ASP A 58 4.41 -2.07 12.38
CA ASP A 58 3.01 -2.47 12.39
C ASP A 58 2.35 -1.91 11.14
N GLU A 59 1.35 -2.60 10.61
CA GLU A 59 0.62 -2.13 9.45
C GLU A 59 -0.87 -2.11 9.70
N TYR A 60 -1.52 -0.97 9.41
CA TYR A 60 -2.97 -0.83 9.39
C TYR A 60 -3.42 -0.73 7.95
N ILE A 61 -4.39 -1.55 7.56
CA ILE A 61 -4.80 -1.67 6.16
C ILE A 61 -6.30 -1.39 6.03
N TYR A 62 -6.63 -0.30 5.35
CA TYR A 62 -8.01 0.03 5.06
C TYR A 62 -8.43 -0.59 3.73
N PHE A 63 -9.56 -1.33 3.74
CA PHE A 63 -10.17 -1.91 2.55
C PHE A 63 -11.34 -1.02 2.13
N ASP A 64 -11.35 -0.55 0.89
CA ASP A 64 -12.48 0.24 0.39
C ASP A 64 -13.69 -0.62 0.06
N ILE A 65 -13.45 -1.82 -0.47
CA ILE A 65 -14.49 -2.82 -0.76
C ILE A 65 -14.21 -4.08 0.04
N GLY A 66 -15.14 -5.02 0.02
CA GLY A 66 -14.96 -6.29 0.72
C GLY A 66 -13.87 -7.15 0.10
N GLY A 67 -13.32 -8.04 0.89
CA GLY A 67 -12.25 -8.93 0.49
C GLY A 67 -11.95 -9.96 1.58
N ARG A 68 -10.73 -10.48 1.55
CA ARG A 68 -10.24 -11.37 2.60
C ARG A 68 -8.90 -10.89 3.11
N PHE A 69 -8.70 -11.05 4.40
CA PHE A 69 -7.43 -10.76 5.05
C PHE A 69 -6.93 -12.06 5.68
N VAL A 70 -5.76 -12.50 5.27
CA VAL A 70 -5.14 -13.71 5.79
C VAL A 70 -3.93 -13.30 6.62
N ILE A 71 -3.89 -13.71 7.88
CA ILE A 71 -2.78 -13.41 8.76
C ILE A 71 -2.45 -14.67 9.58
N ASN A 72 -1.18 -15.08 9.57
CA ASN A 72 -0.72 -16.27 10.26
C ASN A 72 -1.61 -17.49 9.93
N LYS A 73 -1.96 -17.67 8.66
CA LYS A 73 -2.82 -18.74 8.12
C LYS A 73 -4.29 -18.66 8.56
N LYS A 74 -4.69 -17.63 9.31
CA LYS A 74 -6.09 -17.39 9.65
C LYS A 74 -6.73 -16.52 8.59
N VAL A 75 -7.93 -16.90 8.16
CA VAL A 75 -8.68 -16.18 7.11
C VAL A 75 -9.80 -15.39 7.76
N PHE A 76 -9.85 -14.08 7.46
CA PHE A 76 -10.91 -13.19 7.90
C PHE A 76 -11.64 -12.65 6.69
N GLU A 77 -12.98 -12.77 6.69
CA GLU A 77 -13.80 -12.08 5.68
C GLU A 77 -13.88 -10.60 6.06
N VAL A 78 -13.60 -9.74 5.08
CA VAL A 78 -13.54 -8.30 5.30
C VAL A 78 -14.69 -7.63 4.55
N LYS A 79 -15.48 -6.85 5.26
CA LYS A 79 -16.55 -6.04 4.65
C LYS A 79 -15.97 -4.75 4.09
N GLU A 80 -16.74 -4.08 3.23
CA GLU A 80 -16.34 -2.76 2.71
C GLU A 80 -16.07 -1.79 3.85
N LYS A 81 -15.14 -0.86 3.63
CA LYS A 81 -14.79 0.20 4.59
C LYS A 81 -14.37 -0.36 5.94
N SER A 82 -13.52 -1.38 5.92
CA SER A 82 -13.01 -2.04 7.13
C SER A 82 -11.51 -1.84 7.26
N LEU A 83 -11.04 -1.92 8.50
CA LEU A 83 -9.63 -1.79 8.82
C LEU A 83 -9.09 -3.12 9.35
N ALA A 84 -8.01 -3.59 8.75
CA ALA A 84 -7.28 -4.76 9.21
C ALA A 84 -5.98 -4.32 9.88
N PHE A 85 -5.48 -5.13 10.79
CA PHE A 85 -4.23 -4.86 11.50
C PHE A 85 -3.28 -6.04 11.38
N ALA A 86 -2.06 -5.77 10.92
CA ALA A 86 -0.97 -6.74 10.84
C ALA A 86 0.16 -6.27 11.76
N PRO A 87 0.33 -6.91 12.93
CA PRO A 87 1.45 -6.59 13.81
C PRO A 87 2.80 -6.85 13.12
N LYS A 88 3.82 -6.10 13.51
CA LYS A 88 5.18 -6.33 13.01
C LYS A 88 5.57 -7.80 13.19
N GLY A 89 6.35 -8.31 12.25
CA GLY A 89 6.82 -9.70 12.28
C GLY A 89 5.79 -10.74 11.86
N THR A 90 4.63 -10.32 11.31
CA THR A 90 3.61 -11.28 10.84
C THR A 90 3.55 -11.33 9.32
N ILE A 91 3.18 -12.51 8.81
CA ILE A 91 2.94 -12.71 7.37
C ILE A 91 1.45 -12.52 7.14
N HIS A 92 1.10 -11.69 6.15
CA HIS A 92 -0.29 -11.43 5.83
C HIS A 92 -0.51 -11.25 4.33
N GLU A 93 -1.77 -11.42 3.92
CA GLU A 93 -2.20 -11.22 2.52
C GLU A 93 -3.55 -10.52 2.51
N CYS A 94 -3.75 -9.67 1.51
CA CYS A 94 -5.04 -9.06 1.23
C CYS A 94 -5.53 -9.59 -0.12
N ILE A 95 -6.76 -10.11 -0.17
CA ILE A 95 -7.28 -10.79 -1.35
C ILE A 95 -8.50 -10.05 -1.89
N ASN A 96 -8.46 -9.73 -3.18
CA ASN A 96 -9.62 -9.19 -3.88
C ASN A 96 -10.47 -10.36 -4.39
N ILE A 97 -11.63 -10.57 -3.78
CA ILE A 97 -12.53 -11.68 -4.11
C ILE A 97 -13.55 -11.33 -5.21
N THR A 98 -13.48 -10.10 -5.74
CA THR A 98 -14.43 -9.69 -6.79
C THR A 98 -13.97 -10.14 -8.16
N LYS A 99 -14.91 -10.16 -9.12
CA LYS A 99 -14.62 -10.52 -10.51
C LYS A 99 -14.39 -9.30 -11.39
N ASP A 100 -14.82 -8.13 -10.96
CA ASP A 100 -14.92 -6.96 -11.84
C ASP A 100 -14.50 -5.64 -11.19
N LYS A 101 -14.10 -5.65 -9.92
CA LYS A 101 -13.74 -4.42 -9.22
C LYS A 101 -12.29 -4.44 -8.77
N VAL A 102 -11.68 -3.26 -8.71
CA VAL A 102 -10.35 -3.07 -8.13
C VAL A 102 -10.51 -2.85 -6.64
N LEU A 103 -9.74 -3.58 -5.84
CA LEU A 103 -9.65 -3.35 -4.40
C LEU A 103 -8.57 -2.31 -4.13
N THR A 104 -8.95 -1.20 -3.52
CA THR A 104 -8.00 -0.18 -3.09
C THR A 104 -7.70 -0.36 -1.61
N LEU A 105 -6.43 -0.52 -1.32
CA LEU A 105 -5.93 -0.65 0.05
C LEU A 105 -5.17 0.61 0.42
N VAL A 106 -5.48 1.19 1.59
CA VAL A 106 -4.67 2.26 2.17
C VAL A 106 -3.89 1.64 3.31
N CYS A 107 -2.57 1.64 3.20
CA CYS A 107 -1.69 0.95 4.14
C CYS A 107 -0.85 1.97 4.91
N PHE A 108 -0.96 1.92 6.23
CA PHE A 108 -0.22 2.79 7.16
C PHE A 108 0.80 1.94 7.89
N PHE A 109 2.08 2.28 7.74
CA PHE A 109 3.19 1.58 8.41
C PHE A 109 3.73 2.44 9.54
N LEU A 110 3.79 1.89 10.74
CA LEU A 110 4.26 2.57 11.95
C LEU A 110 5.29 1.69 12.68
N PRO A 111 6.55 2.12 12.78
CA PRO A 111 7.17 3.26 12.11
C PRO A 111 7.27 3.07 10.60
N ALA A 112 7.84 4.05 9.90
CA ALA A 112 8.09 3.95 8.47
C ALA A 112 8.94 2.72 8.15
N PHE A 113 8.61 2.04 7.04
CA PHE A 113 9.40 0.87 6.63
C PHE A 113 10.63 1.28 5.82
N GLU A 114 11.65 0.42 5.82
CA GLU A 114 12.82 0.61 4.97
C GLU A 114 12.48 0.23 3.52
N PRO A 115 12.76 1.11 2.55
CA PRO A 115 12.48 0.81 1.16
C PRO A 115 13.20 -0.45 0.67
N TYR A 116 12.47 -1.27 -0.11
CA TYR A 116 12.97 -2.50 -0.69
C TYR A 116 12.39 -2.69 -2.10
N GLY A 117 12.93 -3.64 -2.85
CA GLY A 117 12.39 -4.01 -4.16
C GLY A 117 12.34 -2.83 -5.13
N LYS A 118 11.16 -2.52 -5.61
CA LYS A 118 10.93 -1.41 -6.56
C LYS A 118 10.71 -0.07 -5.88
N TYR A 119 10.69 0.00 -4.56
CA TYR A 119 10.48 1.26 -3.84
C TYR A 119 11.55 2.32 -4.13
N PRO A 120 12.86 2.00 -4.17
CA PRO A 120 13.86 3.04 -4.47
C PRO A 120 13.58 3.80 -5.77
N GLU A 121 13.23 3.10 -6.84
CA GLU A 121 12.87 3.74 -8.11
C GLU A 121 11.57 4.53 -7.99
N LEU A 122 10.57 3.97 -7.31
CA LEU A 122 9.29 4.64 -7.09
C LEU A 122 9.48 5.93 -6.29
N ILE A 123 10.37 5.94 -5.29
CA ILE A 123 10.71 7.12 -4.50
C ILE A 123 11.24 8.23 -5.42
N GLU A 124 12.15 7.92 -6.33
CA GLU A 124 12.68 8.91 -7.26
C GLU A 124 11.57 9.55 -8.10
N ARG A 125 10.69 8.72 -8.66
CA ARG A 125 9.57 9.21 -9.48
C ARG A 125 8.56 9.99 -8.65
N THR A 126 8.31 9.57 -7.43
CA THR A 126 7.40 10.27 -6.51
C THR A 126 7.96 11.63 -6.12
N ASN A 127 9.25 11.70 -5.82
CA ASN A 127 9.91 12.97 -5.50
C ASN A 127 9.84 13.96 -6.66
N GLU A 128 10.04 13.48 -7.88
CA GLU A 128 9.93 14.31 -9.06
C GLU A 128 8.49 14.81 -9.26
N PHE A 129 7.52 13.97 -9.03
CA PHE A 129 6.10 14.33 -9.10
C PHE A 129 5.76 15.42 -8.07
N ILE A 130 6.19 15.26 -6.82
CA ILE A 130 5.95 16.23 -5.75
C ILE A 130 6.59 17.56 -6.10
N LYS A 131 7.84 17.54 -6.56
CA LYS A 131 8.58 18.74 -6.94
C LYS A 131 7.84 19.51 -8.04
N LYS A 132 7.36 18.84 -9.07
CA LYS A 132 6.63 19.48 -10.17
C LYS A 132 5.32 20.11 -9.69
N LYS A 133 4.65 19.50 -8.73
CA LYS A 133 3.41 20.04 -8.16
C LYS A 133 3.68 21.30 -7.33
N GLU A 134 4.80 21.36 -6.63
CA GLU A 134 5.17 22.50 -5.80
C GLU A 134 5.62 23.71 -6.64
N GLU A 135 6.06 23.47 -7.86
CA GLU A 135 6.47 24.54 -8.79
C GLU A 135 5.29 25.32 -9.40
N LYS A 136 4.05 24.86 -9.16
CA LYS A 136 2.85 25.48 -9.76
C LYS A 136 2.09 26.38 -8.79
#